data_f59677cc039a1f350ccd4786095775bb
#
_entry.id   f59677cc039a1f350ccd4786095775bb
#
_cell.length_a   1.000
_cell.length_b   1.000
_cell.length_c   1.000
_cell.angle_alpha   90.00
_cell.angle_beta   90.00
_cell.angle_gamma   90.00
#
_symmetry.space_group_name_H-M   'P 1'
#
loop_
_entity.id
_entity.type
_entity.pdbx_description
1 polymer ?
#
loop_
_entity_poly.entity_id
_entity_poly.type
_entity_poly.pdbx_seq_one_letter_code
_entity_poly.pdbx_strand_id
1 'polypeptide(L)'
;MKDYGALLAAIAVPRLTGTRGNERVRELLKSELTARGLVVLEHAFRASPRSLRTVAVTGMVVAVGAAGSAGLAVRPAAGLLAWAALAVLLLVIGIALGPCRAVAEADAVTLIGVRPRTRIAVWLVAHYDGKGQPISMATRILGVVLVALQLPALALFAAVGASPTAALCFLPGLVGGLILARNRATADSPGALDNGSGVVTALSTLDALPPDCPVGVIFPDAEEFGLLGARALVRERANLLEGTAVINFDGIDDRGRTIALVHRPGATVAAVVQSLGLKPARRLPIVEDGLALAPAARECMTIMRGDWRTATVVHTPRDTVARLTLAGSGAVAAAVARALAGTLPVR
;
A
#
# COMPACT_ATOMS: atom_id res chain seq x y z
N MET A 1 21.80 21.62 7.24
CA MET A 1 20.82 20.97 6.32
C MET A 1 20.68 19.51 6.75
N LYS A 2 19.49 19.01 6.95
CA LYS A 2 19.28 17.61 7.35
C LYS A 2 19.67 16.68 6.22
N ASP A 3 20.36 15.58 6.54
CA ASP A 3 20.77 14.59 5.54
C ASP A 3 19.65 13.55 5.35
N TYR A 4 18.78 13.80 4.38
CA TYR A 4 17.70 12.89 4.03
C TYR A 4 18.18 11.61 3.36
N GLY A 5 19.39 11.63 2.75
CA GLY A 5 19.99 10.42 2.18
C GLY A 5 20.38 9.44 3.29
N ALA A 6 21.04 9.94 4.34
CA ALA A 6 21.36 9.13 5.52
C ALA A 6 20.10 8.64 6.23
N LEU A 7 19.05 9.48 6.34
CA LEU A 7 17.78 9.08 6.92
C LEU A 7 17.12 7.96 6.11
N LEU A 8 17.04 8.11 4.77
CA LEU A 8 16.51 7.05 3.90
C LEU A 8 17.30 5.75 4.06
N ALA A 9 18.63 5.83 4.11
CA ALA A 9 19.47 4.64 4.30
C ALA A 9 19.22 3.93 5.64
N ALA A 10 18.91 4.69 6.69
CA ALA A 10 18.57 4.13 8.00
C ALA A 10 17.16 3.51 8.05
N ILE A 11 16.21 4.03 7.26
CA ILE A 11 14.84 3.51 7.15
C ILE A 11 14.76 2.32 6.18
N ALA A 12 15.54 2.35 5.08
CA ALA A 12 15.48 1.35 4.01
C ALA A 12 16.15 0.03 4.41
N VAL A 13 15.55 -0.62 5.38
CA VAL A 13 15.88 -1.96 5.88
C VAL A 13 14.63 -2.84 5.85
N PRO A 14 14.75 -4.17 5.75
CA PRO A 14 13.60 -5.06 5.91
C PRO A 14 12.88 -4.77 7.22
N ARG A 15 11.61 -4.29 7.12
CA ARG A 15 10.84 -3.76 8.25
C ARG A 15 9.36 -4.18 8.24
N LEU A 16 9.16 -5.47 7.95
CA LEU A 16 7.82 -6.04 8.04
C LEU A 16 7.28 -5.86 9.46
N THR A 17 6.02 -5.45 9.58
CA THR A 17 5.32 -5.27 10.86
C THR A 17 5.57 -6.43 11.82
N GLY A 18 5.91 -6.12 13.08
CA GLY A 18 6.22 -7.09 14.12
C GLY A 18 7.63 -7.69 14.06
N THR A 19 8.52 -7.17 13.21
CA THR A 19 9.94 -7.58 13.17
C THR A 19 10.84 -6.57 13.87
N ARG A 20 12.03 -6.99 14.25
CA ARG A 20 13.06 -6.11 14.84
C ARG A 20 13.43 -4.94 13.92
N GLY A 21 13.37 -5.13 12.59
CA GLY A 21 13.60 -4.05 11.62
C GLY A 21 12.53 -2.97 11.71
N ASN A 22 11.26 -3.38 11.85
CA ASN A 22 10.13 -2.46 12.04
C ASN A 22 10.26 -1.69 13.38
N GLU A 23 10.59 -2.38 14.47
CA GLU A 23 10.83 -1.74 15.78
C GLU A 23 11.97 -0.73 15.73
N ARG A 24 13.10 -1.07 15.09
CA ARG A 24 14.26 -0.19 14.92
C ARG A 24 13.88 1.08 14.16
N VAL A 25 13.13 0.96 13.06
CA VAL A 25 12.70 2.10 12.26
C VAL A 25 11.69 2.95 13.04
N ARG A 26 10.80 2.35 13.80
CA ARG A 26 9.89 3.05 14.71
C ARG A 26 10.65 3.94 15.71
N GLU A 27 11.65 3.39 16.40
CA GLU A 27 12.44 4.16 17.38
C GLU A 27 13.24 5.28 16.71
N LEU A 28 13.80 5.04 15.51
CA LEU A 28 14.43 6.07 14.71
C LEU A 28 13.45 7.22 14.39
N LEU A 29 12.26 6.90 13.92
CA LEU A 29 11.25 7.91 13.57
C LEU A 29 10.75 8.68 14.80
N LYS A 30 10.62 8.04 15.97
CA LYS A 30 10.32 8.73 17.22
C LYS A 30 11.40 9.78 17.55
N SER A 31 12.67 9.40 17.43
CA SER A 31 13.80 10.31 17.61
C SER A 31 13.76 11.46 16.61
N GLU A 32 13.51 11.17 15.33
CA GLU A 32 13.43 12.19 14.28
C GLU A 32 12.27 13.19 14.49
N LEU A 33 11.12 12.72 14.94
CA LEU A 33 9.97 13.57 15.28
C LEU A 33 10.27 14.44 16.51
N THR A 34 10.86 13.84 17.55
CA THR A 34 11.24 14.55 18.77
C THR A 34 12.29 15.64 18.48
N ALA A 35 13.30 15.33 17.66
CA ALA A 35 14.31 16.30 17.24
C ALA A 35 13.74 17.48 16.42
N ARG A 36 12.54 17.35 15.89
CA ARG A 36 11.76 18.41 15.22
C ARG A 36 10.83 19.17 16.18
N GLY A 37 10.91 18.90 17.48
CA GLY A 37 10.07 19.55 18.49
C GLY A 37 8.64 19.05 18.53
N LEU A 38 8.36 17.89 17.97
CA LEU A 38 7.04 17.26 18.04
C LEU A 38 6.92 16.41 19.31
N VAL A 39 5.75 16.40 19.92
CA VAL A 39 5.35 15.39 20.89
C VAL A 39 4.89 14.17 20.14
N VAL A 40 5.47 13.02 20.46
CA VAL A 40 5.14 11.75 19.80
C VAL A 40 4.14 10.98 20.65
N LEU A 41 2.99 10.69 20.05
CA LEU A 41 1.98 9.78 20.59
C LEU A 41 2.07 8.44 19.85
N GLU A 42 1.92 7.36 20.59
CA GLU A 42 1.89 6.01 20.07
C GLU A 42 0.47 5.46 20.08
N HIS A 43 0.01 4.93 18.96
CA HIS A 43 -1.26 4.21 18.89
C HIS A 43 -0.98 2.74 18.59
N ALA A 44 -0.99 1.93 19.64
CA ALA A 44 -0.72 0.49 19.56
C ALA A 44 -1.99 -0.27 19.15
N PHE A 45 -1.83 -1.30 18.30
CA PHE A 45 -2.92 -2.17 17.87
C PHE A 45 -2.38 -3.55 17.48
N ARG A 46 -3.28 -4.52 17.26
CA ARG A 46 -2.92 -5.86 16.78
C ARG A 46 -3.09 -5.94 15.27
N ALA A 47 -2.05 -6.40 14.58
CA ALA A 47 -2.03 -6.54 13.12
C ALA A 47 -1.89 -8.00 12.69
N SER A 48 -2.60 -8.39 11.64
CA SER A 48 -2.53 -9.72 11.07
C SER A 48 -2.56 -9.65 9.54
N PRO A 49 -1.66 -10.34 8.81
CA PRO A 49 -1.59 -10.34 7.35
C PRO A 49 -2.72 -11.14 6.67
N ARG A 50 -3.93 -11.15 7.25
CA ARG A 50 -5.09 -11.91 6.73
C ARG A 50 -5.46 -11.52 5.30
N SER A 51 -5.35 -10.23 4.95
CA SER A 51 -5.68 -9.74 3.60
C SER A 51 -4.80 -10.36 2.52
N LEU A 52 -3.49 -10.47 2.76
CA LEU A 52 -2.54 -11.10 1.83
C LEU A 52 -2.84 -12.58 1.63
N ARG A 53 -3.17 -13.27 2.70
CA ARG A 53 -3.58 -14.68 2.67
C ARG A 53 -4.87 -14.87 1.89
N THR A 54 -5.85 -14.00 2.05
CA THR A 54 -7.10 -14.03 1.29
C THR A 54 -6.83 -13.94 -0.21
N VAL A 55 -5.97 -13.02 -0.65
CA VAL A 55 -5.59 -12.89 -2.07
C VAL A 55 -4.94 -14.18 -2.60
N ALA A 56 -4.03 -14.79 -1.83
CA ALA A 56 -3.36 -16.03 -2.24
C ALA A 56 -4.35 -17.21 -2.34
N VAL A 57 -5.24 -17.35 -1.36
CA VAL A 57 -6.29 -18.39 -1.38
C VAL A 57 -7.26 -18.18 -2.54
N THR A 58 -7.70 -16.94 -2.77
CA THR A 58 -8.57 -16.60 -3.91
C THR A 58 -7.88 -16.95 -5.23
N GLY A 59 -6.60 -16.61 -5.39
CA GLY A 59 -5.80 -16.98 -6.56
C GLY A 59 -5.77 -18.49 -6.78
N MET A 60 -5.55 -19.27 -5.74
CA MET A 60 -5.55 -20.73 -5.80
C MET A 60 -6.93 -21.25 -6.23
N VAL A 61 -8.02 -20.77 -5.63
CA VAL A 61 -9.39 -21.18 -6.00
C VAL A 61 -9.68 -20.88 -7.46
N VAL A 62 -9.29 -19.70 -7.96
CA VAL A 62 -9.49 -19.33 -9.39
C VAL A 62 -8.68 -20.24 -10.30
N ALA A 63 -7.39 -20.47 -10.00
CA ALA A 63 -6.54 -21.35 -10.82
C ALA A 63 -7.13 -22.75 -10.95
N VAL A 64 -7.57 -23.28 -9.83
CA VAL A 64 -8.18 -24.58 -9.70
C VAL A 64 -9.50 -24.66 -10.45
N GLY A 65 -10.39 -23.69 -10.26
CA GLY A 65 -11.66 -23.61 -10.98
C GLY A 65 -11.44 -23.52 -12.49
N ALA A 66 -10.47 -22.74 -12.94
CA ALA A 66 -10.11 -22.63 -14.35
C ALA A 66 -9.60 -23.97 -14.93
N ALA A 67 -8.69 -24.66 -14.23
CA ALA A 67 -8.16 -25.95 -14.65
C ALA A 67 -9.24 -27.02 -14.74
N GLY A 68 -10.13 -27.11 -13.72
CA GLY A 68 -11.25 -28.05 -13.72
C GLY A 68 -12.26 -27.78 -14.83
N SER A 69 -12.59 -26.51 -15.08
CA SER A 69 -13.50 -26.13 -16.17
C SER A 69 -12.91 -26.44 -17.54
N ALA A 70 -11.62 -26.22 -17.74
CA ALA A 70 -10.92 -26.62 -18.95
C ALA A 70 -10.96 -28.15 -19.15
N GLY A 71 -10.76 -28.94 -18.09
CA GLY A 71 -10.86 -30.39 -18.09
C GLY A 71 -12.25 -30.87 -18.50
N LEU A 72 -13.32 -30.29 -17.96
CA LEU A 72 -14.72 -30.58 -18.33
C LEU A 72 -15.00 -30.26 -19.79
N ALA A 73 -14.41 -29.20 -20.33
CA ALA A 73 -14.59 -28.82 -21.74
C ALA A 73 -13.97 -29.84 -22.72
N VAL A 74 -12.90 -30.54 -22.31
CA VAL A 74 -12.20 -31.52 -23.16
C VAL A 74 -12.76 -32.92 -22.98
N ARG A 75 -12.95 -33.39 -21.77
CA ARG A 75 -13.42 -34.74 -21.43
C ARG A 75 -14.31 -34.69 -20.18
N PRO A 76 -15.64 -34.68 -20.31
CA PRO A 76 -16.56 -34.48 -19.16
C PRO A 76 -16.33 -35.46 -18.01
N ALA A 77 -16.15 -36.75 -18.30
CA ALA A 77 -15.92 -37.75 -17.23
C ALA A 77 -14.57 -37.56 -16.50
N ALA A 78 -13.50 -37.31 -17.28
CA ALA A 78 -12.19 -37.01 -16.70
C ALA A 78 -12.17 -35.64 -15.97
N GLY A 79 -12.96 -34.69 -16.48
CA GLY A 79 -13.13 -33.38 -15.86
C GLY A 79 -13.79 -33.45 -14.49
N LEU A 80 -14.81 -34.31 -14.31
CA LEU A 80 -15.45 -34.54 -13.02
C LEU A 80 -14.47 -35.16 -12.01
N LEU A 81 -13.64 -36.12 -12.44
CA LEU A 81 -12.57 -36.67 -11.57
C LEU A 81 -11.51 -35.63 -11.22
N ALA A 82 -11.12 -34.81 -12.21
CA ALA A 82 -10.19 -33.71 -11.96
C ALA A 82 -10.77 -32.69 -10.98
N TRP A 83 -12.03 -32.32 -11.10
CA TRP A 83 -12.74 -31.47 -10.15
C TRP A 83 -12.80 -32.07 -8.75
N ALA A 84 -13.13 -33.37 -8.64
CA ALA A 84 -13.16 -34.05 -7.35
C ALA A 84 -11.77 -34.10 -6.69
N ALA A 85 -10.75 -34.49 -7.45
CA ALA A 85 -9.36 -34.50 -6.96
C ALA A 85 -8.90 -33.10 -6.53
N LEU A 86 -9.29 -32.10 -7.24
CA LEU A 86 -8.98 -30.71 -7.03
C LEU A 86 -9.71 -30.14 -5.80
N ALA A 87 -10.99 -30.49 -5.62
CA ALA A 87 -11.76 -30.14 -4.42
C ALA A 87 -11.13 -30.77 -3.17
N VAL A 88 -10.68 -32.03 -3.26
CA VAL A 88 -9.94 -32.70 -2.18
C VAL A 88 -8.60 -32.03 -1.91
N LEU A 89 -7.83 -31.69 -2.96
CA LEU A 89 -6.57 -30.95 -2.82
C LEU A 89 -6.77 -29.60 -2.16
N LEU A 90 -7.81 -28.84 -2.56
CA LEU A 90 -8.17 -27.56 -1.94
C LEU A 90 -8.59 -27.74 -0.48
N LEU A 91 -9.35 -28.77 -0.19
CA LEU A 91 -9.73 -29.11 1.19
C LEU A 91 -8.48 -29.42 2.03
N VAL A 92 -7.56 -30.23 1.51
CA VAL A 92 -6.29 -30.56 2.17
C VAL A 92 -5.41 -29.32 2.33
N ILE A 93 -5.27 -28.50 1.31
CA ILE A 93 -4.54 -27.23 1.39
C ILE A 93 -5.27 -26.27 2.36
N GLY A 94 -6.59 -26.19 2.31
CA GLY A 94 -7.40 -25.40 3.24
C GLY A 94 -7.25 -25.86 4.69
N ILE A 95 -7.16 -27.16 4.94
CA ILE A 95 -6.88 -27.74 6.26
C ILE A 95 -5.42 -27.49 6.65
N ALA A 96 -4.46 -27.71 5.75
CA ALA A 96 -3.04 -27.53 6.02
C ALA A 96 -2.63 -26.05 6.19
N LEU A 97 -3.29 -25.15 5.46
CA LEU A 97 -3.10 -23.70 5.53
C LEU A 97 -4.19 -23.02 6.39
N GLY A 98 -5.19 -23.79 6.83
CA GLY A 98 -6.33 -23.36 7.61
C GLY A 98 -5.97 -22.73 8.96
N PRO A 99 -6.97 -22.37 9.79
CA PRO A 99 -6.78 -21.55 11.00
C PRO A 99 -5.86 -22.14 12.07
N CYS A 100 -5.39 -23.40 11.90
CA CYS A 100 -4.46 -24.04 12.82
C CYS A 100 -3.05 -23.46 12.86
N ARG A 101 -2.64 -22.68 11.86
CA ARG A 101 -1.54 -21.73 12.04
C ARG A 101 -2.18 -20.35 12.04
N ALA A 102 -2.62 -19.92 13.21
CA ALA A 102 -2.90 -18.54 13.48
C ALA A 102 -1.77 -17.74 12.83
N VAL A 103 -2.09 -16.92 11.84
CA VAL A 103 -1.13 -15.92 11.38
C VAL A 103 -0.87 -15.13 12.63
N ALA A 104 0.35 -15.23 13.17
CA ALA A 104 0.69 -14.62 14.44
C ALA A 104 0.33 -13.15 14.34
N GLU A 105 -0.56 -12.71 15.23
CA GLU A 105 -0.85 -11.30 15.34
C GLU A 105 0.43 -10.64 15.83
N ALA A 106 0.86 -9.62 15.12
CA ALA A 106 1.99 -8.80 15.51
C ALA A 106 1.51 -7.56 16.26
N ASP A 107 2.29 -7.12 17.23
CA ASP A 107 2.12 -5.80 17.81
C ASP A 107 2.57 -4.76 16.78
N ALA A 108 1.69 -3.82 16.50
CA ALA A 108 1.90 -2.74 15.55
C ALA A 108 1.65 -1.40 16.24
N VAL A 109 2.35 -0.35 15.80
CA VAL A 109 2.27 0.98 16.42
C VAL A 109 2.25 2.06 15.35
N THR A 110 1.17 2.81 15.24
CA THR A 110 1.14 4.05 14.47
C THR A 110 1.76 5.18 15.30
N LEU A 111 2.72 5.90 14.72
CA LEU A 111 3.32 7.08 15.32
C LEU A 111 2.54 8.34 14.91
N ILE A 112 2.28 9.23 15.88
CA ILE A 112 1.57 10.48 15.67
C ILE A 112 2.41 11.61 16.26
N GLY A 113 2.99 12.44 15.41
CA GLY A 113 3.76 13.62 15.79
C GLY A 113 2.89 14.87 15.80
N VAL A 114 2.69 15.48 16.97
CA VAL A 114 1.89 16.69 17.14
C VAL A 114 2.75 17.87 17.59
N ARG A 115 2.47 19.06 17.10
CA ARG A 115 3.09 20.28 17.60
C ARG A 115 2.47 20.66 18.96
N PRO A 116 3.30 20.95 19.99
CA PRO A 116 2.79 21.38 21.28
C PRO A 116 1.89 22.62 21.15
N ARG A 117 0.79 22.64 21.89
CA ARG A 117 -0.15 23.79 21.98
C ARG A 117 -0.75 24.25 20.64
N THR A 118 -0.65 23.45 19.59
CA THR A 118 -1.16 23.78 18.25
C THR A 118 -2.26 22.79 17.88
N ARG A 119 -3.44 23.32 17.47
CA ARG A 119 -4.49 22.48 16.88
C ARG A 119 -4.08 22.14 15.45
N ILE A 120 -3.86 20.88 15.18
CA ILE A 120 -3.45 20.43 13.86
C ILE A 120 -4.57 20.67 12.84
N ALA A 121 -4.22 21.27 11.72
CA ALA A 121 -5.11 21.51 10.57
C ALA A 121 -4.83 20.55 9.40
N VAL A 122 -3.56 20.10 9.27
CA VAL A 122 -3.12 19.18 8.21
C VAL A 122 -2.26 18.08 8.78
N TRP A 123 -2.51 16.85 8.35
CA TRP A 123 -1.68 15.70 8.61
C TRP A 123 -0.88 15.30 7.36
N LEU A 124 0.44 15.20 7.50
CA LEU A 124 1.32 14.56 6.54
C LEU A 124 1.42 13.09 6.93
N VAL A 125 1.10 12.20 6.01
CA VAL A 125 1.01 10.76 6.29
C VAL A 125 1.93 9.98 5.36
N ALA A 126 2.61 8.97 5.89
CA ALA A 126 3.33 7.96 5.13
C ALA A 126 3.52 6.72 6.01
N HIS A 127 3.20 5.54 5.52
CA HIS A 127 3.45 4.33 6.30
C HIS A 127 4.95 4.04 6.43
N TYR A 128 5.36 3.42 7.53
CA TYR A 128 6.76 3.14 7.77
C TYR A 128 7.10 1.64 7.78
N ASP A 129 6.11 0.76 7.77
CA ASP A 129 6.34 -0.66 7.52
C ASP A 129 6.73 -0.91 6.05
N GLY A 130 7.15 -2.10 5.75
CA GLY A 130 7.46 -2.52 4.39
C GLY A 130 7.46 -4.03 4.31
N LYS A 131 7.12 -4.57 3.16
CA LYS A 131 7.12 -6.01 2.91
C LYS A 131 7.91 -6.35 1.64
N GLY A 132 8.44 -7.55 1.61
CA GLY A 132 8.81 -8.22 0.38
C GLY A 132 7.68 -9.10 -0.14
N GLN A 133 7.75 -9.44 -1.42
CA GLN A 133 6.88 -10.43 -2.07
C GLN A 133 7.69 -11.25 -3.07
N PRO A 134 7.37 -12.55 -3.25
CA PRO A 134 8.02 -13.40 -4.26
C PRO A 134 7.74 -12.93 -5.69
N ILE A 135 6.72 -12.09 -5.88
CA ILE A 135 6.31 -11.52 -7.16
C ILE A 135 6.29 -10.00 -7.05
N SER A 136 6.72 -9.29 -8.10
CA SER A 136 6.67 -7.83 -8.14
C SER A 136 5.22 -7.32 -8.19
N MET A 137 5.03 -6.05 -7.85
CA MET A 137 3.73 -5.39 -7.98
C MET A 137 3.20 -5.48 -9.43
N ALA A 138 4.06 -5.30 -10.43
CA ALA A 138 3.68 -5.44 -11.84
C ALA A 138 3.16 -6.85 -12.15
N THR A 139 3.84 -7.89 -11.66
CA THR A 139 3.38 -9.28 -11.82
C THR A 139 2.06 -9.53 -11.11
N ARG A 140 1.87 -8.95 -9.92
CA ARG A 140 0.60 -9.03 -9.19
C ARG A 140 -0.54 -8.36 -9.94
N ILE A 141 -0.31 -7.17 -10.51
CA ILE A 141 -1.29 -6.47 -11.35
C ILE A 141 -1.65 -7.33 -12.57
N LEU A 142 -0.65 -7.92 -13.25
CA LEU A 142 -0.90 -8.85 -14.35
C LEU A 142 -1.79 -10.02 -13.91
N GLY A 143 -1.51 -10.61 -12.74
CA GLY A 143 -2.34 -11.67 -12.18
C GLY A 143 -3.79 -11.25 -11.97
N VAL A 144 -4.02 -10.05 -11.43
CA VAL A 144 -5.37 -9.48 -11.25
C VAL A 144 -6.08 -9.28 -12.60
N VAL A 145 -5.38 -8.71 -13.60
CA VAL A 145 -5.92 -8.49 -14.94
C VAL A 145 -6.30 -9.81 -15.59
N LEU A 146 -5.44 -10.84 -15.52
CA LEU A 146 -5.73 -12.16 -16.07
C LEU A 146 -6.93 -12.82 -15.38
N VAL A 147 -7.07 -12.70 -14.07
CA VAL A 147 -8.25 -13.18 -13.34
C VAL A 147 -9.51 -12.43 -13.78
N ALA A 148 -9.44 -11.11 -13.97
CA ALA A 148 -10.56 -10.31 -14.44
C ALA A 148 -10.98 -10.71 -15.88
N LEU A 149 -10.03 -11.03 -16.74
CA LEU A 149 -10.30 -11.54 -18.11
C LEU A 149 -10.99 -12.91 -18.11
N GLN A 150 -10.98 -13.65 -17.00
CA GLN A 150 -11.72 -14.91 -16.90
C GLN A 150 -13.23 -14.72 -17.02
N LEU A 151 -13.80 -13.57 -16.61
CA LEU A 151 -15.25 -13.31 -16.73
C LEU A 151 -15.72 -13.26 -18.20
N PRO A 152 -15.15 -12.43 -19.10
CA PRO A 152 -15.51 -12.46 -20.51
C PRO A 152 -15.15 -13.79 -21.20
N ALA A 153 -14.08 -14.47 -20.74
CA ALA A 153 -13.74 -15.79 -21.25
C ALA A 153 -14.82 -16.84 -20.92
N LEU A 154 -15.40 -16.80 -19.72
CA LEU A 154 -16.54 -17.63 -19.33
C LEU A 154 -17.78 -17.36 -20.19
N ALA A 155 -18.08 -16.09 -20.48
CA ALA A 155 -19.19 -15.72 -21.37
C ALA A 155 -18.98 -16.26 -22.81
N LEU A 156 -17.76 -16.14 -23.32
CA LEU A 156 -17.39 -16.71 -24.63
C LEU A 156 -17.55 -18.25 -24.63
N PHE A 157 -17.05 -18.91 -23.58
CA PHE A 157 -17.21 -20.37 -23.46
C PHE A 157 -18.66 -20.79 -23.43
N ALA A 158 -19.53 -20.07 -22.73
CA ALA A 158 -20.96 -20.35 -22.69
C ALA A 158 -21.62 -20.19 -24.06
N ALA A 159 -21.13 -19.28 -24.91
CA ALA A 159 -21.65 -19.05 -26.25
C ALA A 159 -21.15 -20.08 -27.28
N VAL A 160 -19.90 -20.54 -27.16
CA VAL A 160 -19.24 -21.45 -28.10
C VAL A 160 -19.54 -22.94 -27.79
N GLY A 161 -19.78 -23.22 -26.49
CA GLY A 161 -19.99 -24.59 -26.02
C GLY A 161 -18.70 -25.34 -25.72
N ALA A 162 -18.83 -26.58 -25.24
CA ALA A 162 -17.71 -27.41 -24.84
C ALA A 162 -16.92 -27.95 -26.04
N SER A 163 -15.65 -27.64 -26.12
CA SER A 163 -14.70 -28.16 -27.10
C SER A 163 -13.26 -28.05 -26.60
N PRO A 164 -12.31 -28.82 -27.15
CA PRO A 164 -10.91 -28.69 -26.80
C PRO A 164 -10.34 -27.28 -26.98
N THR A 165 -10.78 -26.59 -28.04
CA THR A 165 -10.35 -25.19 -28.30
C THR A 165 -11.00 -24.21 -27.31
N ALA A 166 -12.24 -24.46 -26.90
CA ALA A 166 -12.93 -23.65 -25.91
C ALA A 166 -12.25 -23.76 -24.50
N ALA A 167 -11.53 -24.84 -24.21
CA ALA A 167 -10.74 -24.98 -22.99
C ALA A 167 -9.68 -23.89 -22.84
N LEU A 168 -9.19 -23.31 -23.94
CA LEU A 168 -8.24 -22.18 -23.91
C LEU A 168 -8.83 -20.94 -23.28
N CYS A 169 -10.16 -20.78 -23.22
CA CYS A 169 -10.83 -19.69 -22.52
C CYS A 169 -10.53 -19.65 -21.02
N PHE A 170 -10.07 -20.76 -20.44
CA PHE A 170 -9.76 -20.83 -19.00
C PHE A 170 -8.29 -20.53 -18.69
N LEU A 171 -7.44 -20.41 -19.70
CA LEU A 171 -6.00 -20.14 -19.52
C LEU A 171 -5.71 -18.85 -18.74
N PRO A 172 -6.38 -17.71 -18.99
CA PRO A 172 -6.17 -16.49 -18.21
C PRO A 172 -6.42 -16.70 -16.70
N GLY A 173 -7.52 -17.35 -16.34
CA GLY A 173 -7.86 -17.66 -14.94
C GLY A 173 -6.83 -18.57 -14.28
N LEU A 174 -6.36 -19.60 -15.00
CA LEU A 174 -5.34 -20.51 -14.52
C LEU A 174 -4.02 -19.75 -14.25
N VAL A 175 -3.51 -19.04 -15.22
CA VAL A 175 -2.22 -18.32 -15.10
C VAL A 175 -2.31 -17.21 -14.05
N GLY A 176 -3.37 -16.39 -14.13
CA GLY A 176 -3.59 -15.29 -13.18
C GLY A 176 -3.76 -15.81 -11.75
N GLY A 177 -4.53 -16.87 -11.57
CA GLY A 177 -4.74 -17.52 -10.29
C GLY A 177 -3.44 -18.09 -9.69
N LEU A 178 -2.60 -18.75 -10.49
CA LEU A 178 -1.28 -19.25 -10.05
C LEU A 178 -0.32 -18.12 -9.68
N ILE A 179 -0.37 -17.00 -10.38
CA ILE A 179 0.39 -15.79 -10.00
C ILE A 179 -0.07 -15.31 -8.62
N LEU A 180 -1.37 -15.11 -8.43
CA LEU A 180 -1.92 -14.58 -7.17
C LEU A 180 -1.77 -15.56 -6.01
N ALA A 181 -1.75 -16.85 -6.26
CA ALA A 181 -1.48 -17.87 -5.23
C ALA A 181 -0.10 -17.73 -4.57
N ARG A 182 0.85 -17.05 -5.26
CA ARG A 182 2.17 -16.72 -4.70
C ARG A 182 2.18 -15.44 -3.86
N ASN A 183 1.05 -14.77 -3.68
CA ASN A 183 0.96 -13.52 -2.92
C ASN A 183 1.14 -13.77 -1.41
N ARG A 184 2.36 -13.69 -0.94
CA ARG A 184 2.72 -13.80 0.48
C ARG A 184 3.69 -12.70 0.87
N ALA A 185 3.62 -12.24 2.12
CA ALA A 185 4.61 -11.32 2.65
C ALA A 185 5.91 -12.05 2.96
N THR A 186 7.02 -11.41 2.62
CA THR A 186 8.38 -11.76 3.04
C THR A 186 9.02 -10.54 3.71
N ALA A 187 10.12 -10.75 4.41
CA ALA A 187 10.85 -9.67 5.08
C ALA A 187 12.21 -9.43 4.40
N ASP A 188 12.21 -9.34 3.07
CA ASP A 188 13.44 -9.24 2.26
C ASP A 188 13.52 -7.98 1.39
N SER A 189 12.47 -7.16 1.33
CA SER A 189 12.51 -5.86 0.67
C SER A 189 13.03 -4.79 1.62
N PRO A 190 14.05 -4.00 1.24
CA PRO A 190 14.46 -2.82 1.99
C PRO A 190 13.41 -1.71 2.01
N GLY A 191 12.55 -1.60 0.98
CA GLY A 191 11.47 -0.64 0.92
C GLY A 191 11.96 0.82 0.90
N ALA A 192 13.01 1.13 0.14
CA ALA A 192 13.50 2.49 0.02
C ALA A 192 12.47 3.39 -0.66
N LEU A 193 11.86 2.87 -1.72
CA LEU A 193 10.80 3.54 -2.45
C LEU A 193 9.46 3.36 -1.73
N ASP A 194 9.12 2.13 -1.34
CA ASP A 194 7.87 1.78 -0.69
C ASP A 194 8.11 1.38 0.79
N ASN A 195 7.93 2.31 1.77
CA ASN A 195 7.57 3.70 1.58
C ASN A 195 8.57 4.63 2.32
N GLY A 196 9.86 4.26 2.32
CA GLY A 196 10.93 5.13 2.87
C GLY A 196 10.95 6.51 2.21
N SER A 197 10.71 6.57 0.90
CA SER A 197 10.63 7.82 0.15
C SER A 197 9.46 8.70 0.58
N GLY A 198 8.31 8.11 0.88
CA GLY A 198 7.14 8.81 1.41
C GLY A 198 7.41 9.40 2.79
N VAL A 199 8.05 8.63 3.68
CA VAL A 199 8.46 9.11 5.02
C VAL A 199 9.41 10.30 4.90
N VAL A 200 10.42 10.21 4.05
CA VAL A 200 11.36 11.32 3.79
C VAL A 200 10.62 12.52 3.22
N THR A 201 9.68 12.32 2.30
CA THR A 201 8.88 13.40 1.70
C THR A 201 8.03 14.11 2.77
N ALA A 202 7.39 13.37 3.67
CA ALA A 202 6.61 13.94 4.77
C ALA A 202 7.48 14.79 5.71
N LEU A 203 8.64 14.26 6.11
CA LEU A 203 9.57 14.98 7.00
C LEU A 203 10.23 16.19 6.30
N SER A 204 10.57 16.08 5.02
CA SER A 204 11.09 17.19 4.23
C SER A 204 10.05 18.30 4.05
N THR A 205 8.78 17.93 3.84
CA THR A 205 7.67 18.89 3.80
C THR A 205 7.52 19.62 5.14
N LEU A 206 7.54 18.87 6.25
CA LEU A 206 7.45 19.43 7.60
C LEU A 206 8.59 20.41 7.91
N ASP A 207 9.81 20.06 7.52
CA ASP A 207 11.02 20.88 7.75
C ASP A 207 11.05 22.15 6.89
N ALA A 208 10.34 22.17 5.76
CA ALA A 208 10.20 23.34 4.90
C ALA A 208 9.11 24.33 5.37
N LEU A 209 8.33 23.96 6.39
CA LEU A 209 7.27 24.79 6.96
C LEU A 209 7.75 25.52 8.24
N PRO A 210 7.20 26.70 8.54
CA PRO A 210 7.46 27.38 9.82
C PRO A 210 7.17 26.48 11.03
N PRO A 211 7.93 26.63 12.13
CA PRO A 211 7.76 25.79 13.32
C PRO A 211 6.39 25.87 13.98
N ASP A 212 5.67 26.94 13.81
CA ASP A 212 4.32 27.22 14.34
C ASP A 212 3.20 26.83 13.39
N CYS A 213 3.53 26.37 12.18
CA CYS A 213 2.56 25.92 11.21
C CYS A 213 1.72 24.73 11.78
N PRO A 214 0.38 24.76 11.66
CA PRO A 214 -0.51 23.75 12.27
C PRO A 214 -0.52 22.41 11.50
N VAL A 215 0.68 21.85 11.31
CA VAL A 215 0.92 20.60 10.59
C VAL A 215 1.47 19.55 11.54
N GLY A 216 0.85 18.38 11.54
CA GLY A 216 1.33 17.19 12.24
C GLY A 216 1.73 16.08 11.26
N VAL A 217 2.26 15.00 11.79
CA VAL A 217 2.72 13.84 11.02
C VAL A 217 2.09 12.57 11.58
N ILE A 218 1.64 11.68 10.72
CA ILE A 218 1.21 10.32 11.09
C ILE A 218 2.02 9.33 10.27
N PHE A 219 2.65 8.38 10.94
CA PHE A 219 3.33 7.25 10.33
C PHE A 219 2.58 5.96 10.69
N PRO A 220 1.63 5.51 9.87
CA PRO A 220 0.94 4.23 10.07
C PRO A 220 1.91 3.06 10.01
N ASP A 221 1.62 2.01 10.80
CA ASP A 221 2.22 0.69 10.70
C ASP A 221 1.21 -0.27 10.06
N ALA A 222 1.69 -1.40 9.54
CA ALA A 222 0.86 -2.44 8.97
C ALA A 222 -0.07 -1.97 7.82
N GLU A 223 0.37 -0.98 7.04
CA GLU A 223 -0.26 -0.63 5.77
C GLU A 223 -0.30 -1.86 4.87
N GLU A 224 0.85 -2.53 4.77
CA GLU A 224 1.13 -3.69 3.93
C GLU A 224 0.29 -4.93 4.28
N PHE A 225 -0.34 -4.94 5.45
CA PHE A 225 -1.31 -5.96 5.87
C PHE A 225 -2.76 -5.59 5.55
N GLY A 226 -2.97 -4.52 4.77
CA GLY A 226 -4.27 -4.04 4.32
C GLY A 226 -4.76 -2.80 5.06
N LEU A 227 -3.89 -1.79 5.17
CA LEU A 227 -4.17 -0.48 5.76
C LEU A 227 -4.55 -0.56 7.25
N LEU A 228 -3.99 -1.55 7.98
CA LEU A 228 -4.49 -1.85 9.34
C LEU A 228 -4.25 -0.69 10.30
N GLY A 229 -3.09 0.00 10.21
CA GLY A 229 -2.78 1.16 11.05
C GLY A 229 -3.73 2.33 10.81
N ALA A 230 -3.96 2.69 9.55
CA ALA A 230 -4.91 3.74 9.18
C ALA A 230 -6.34 3.39 9.60
N ARG A 231 -6.77 2.13 9.40
CA ARG A 231 -8.10 1.67 9.82
C ARG A 231 -8.27 1.65 11.33
N ALA A 232 -7.25 1.22 12.08
CA ALA A 232 -7.27 1.25 13.55
C ALA A 232 -7.36 2.69 14.05
N LEU A 233 -6.59 3.60 13.45
CA LEU A 233 -6.63 5.02 13.80
C LEU A 233 -8.03 5.61 13.57
N VAL A 234 -8.65 5.35 12.44
CA VAL A 234 -10.02 5.82 12.13
C VAL A 234 -11.04 5.23 13.10
N ARG A 235 -10.92 3.96 13.45
CA ARG A 235 -11.85 3.30 14.39
C ARG A 235 -11.73 3.84 15.83
N GLU A 236 -10.51 4.15 16.29
CA GLU A 236 -10.23 4.40 17.71
C GLU A 236 -9.88 5.85 18.00
N ARG A 237 -9.47 6.63 16.99
CA ARG A 237 -8.96 8.00 17.11
C ARG A 237 -9.48 8.92 16.01
N ALA A 238 -10.68 8.69 15.47
CA ALA A 238 -11.26 9.50 14.40
C ALA A 238 -11.23 11.01 14.70
N ASN A 239 -11.37 11.37 15.96
CA ASN A 239 -11.31 12.76 16.44
C ASN A 239 -10.01 13.49 16.10
N LEU A 240 -8.89 12.78 15.89
CA LEU A 240 -7.64 13.38 15.44
C LEU A 240 -7.73 13.90 14.00
N LEU A 241 -8.54 13.26 13.17
CA LEU A 241 -8.68 13.54 11.75
C LEU A 241 -9.84 14.50 11.46
N GLU A 242 -10.79 14.59 12.39
CA GLU A 242 -11.99 15.40 12.22
C GLU A 242 -11.64 16.88 12.00
N GLY A 243 -12.21 17.47 10.96
CA GLY A 243 -11.97 18.87 10.58
C GLY A 243 -10.58 19.14 9.97
N THR A 244 -9.73 18.13 9.79
CA THR A 244 -8.37 18.29 9.24
C THR A 244 -8.28 17.88 7.77
N ALA A 245 -7.21 18.30 7.09
CA ALA A 245 -6.81 17.76 5.79
C ALA A 245 -5.73 16.69 5.98
N VAL A 246 -5.80 15.63 5.17
CA VAL A 246 -4.83 14.53 5.13
C VAL A 246 -4.12 14.53 3.78
N ILE A 247 -2.79 14.57 3.81
CA ILE A 247 -1.92 14.46 2.63
C ILE A 247 -1.05 13.23 2.85
N ASN A 248 -1.39 12.14 2.19
CA ASN A 248 -0.65 10.88 2.22
C ASN A 248 0.40 10.84 1.12
N PHE A 249 1.60 10.35 1.43
CA PHE A 249 2.69 10.11 0.49
C PHE A 249 2.94 8.61 0.41
N ASP A 250 2.88 8.06 -0.79
CA ASP A 250 3.03 6.63 -0.99
C ASP A 250 3.82 6.33 -2.27
N GLY A 251 5.07 5.90 -2.11
CA GLY A 251 5.95 5.57 -3.21
C GLY A 251 6.33 6.79 -4.08
N ILE A 252 7.30 7.60 -3.63
CA ILE A 252 7.80 8.77 -4.37
C ILE A 252 9.12 8.44 -5.08
N ASP A 253 9.03 7.98 -6.33
CA ASP A 253 10.19 7.68 -7.18
C ASP A 253 10.80 8.96 -7.77
N ASP A 254 12.08 8.93 -8.13
CA ASP A 254 12.72 9.99 -8.92
C ASP A 254 12.25 10.00 -10.38
N ARG A 255 11.75 8.86 -10.85
CA ARG A 255 11.27 8.65 -12.23
C ARG A 255 9.74 8.74 -12.32
N GLY A 256 9.27 8.77 -13.56
CA GLY A 256 7.84 8.71 -13.84
C GLY A 256 7.09 10.00 -13.56
N ARG A 257 5.78 9.88 -13.39
CA ARG A 257 4.87 11.01 -13.21
C ARG A 257 4.34 11.06 -11.79
N THR A 258 4.16 12.27 -11.28
CA THR A 258 3.43 12.47 -10.03
C THR A 258 1.93 12.32 -10.31
N ILE A 259 1.24 11.64 -9.41
CA ILE A 259 -0.20 11.41 -9.43
C ILE A 259 -0.76 11.93 -8.11
N ALA A 260 -1.84 12.69 -8.19
CA ALA A 260 -2.60 13.17 -7.04
C ALA A 260 -3.96 12.45 -7.03
N LEU A 261 -4.13 11.48 -6.13
CA LEU A 261 -5.40 10.78 -5.89
C LEU A 261 -6.21 11.58 -4.88
N VAL A 262 -7.30 12.18 -5.32
CA VAL A 262 -8.19 12.97 -4.45
C VAL A 262 -9.34 12.08 -3.95
N HIS A 263 -9.27 11.69 -2.68
CA HIS A 263 -10.30 10.89 -2.02
C HIS A 263 -11.44 11.77 -1.50
N ARG A 264 -11.08 12.93 -0.92
CA ARG A 264 -12.02 13.91 -0.40
C ARG A 264 -11.56 15.33 -0.76
N PRO A 265 -12.26 16.00 -1.67
CA PRO A 265 -11.84 17.32 -2.15
C PRO A 265 -12.03 18.40 -1.08
N GLY A 266 -11.24 19.48 -1.20
CA GLY A 266 -11.33 20.68 -0.38
C GLY A 266 -10.26 21.69 -0.79
N ALA A 267 -10.24 22.84 -0.11
CA ALA A 267 -9.38 23.97 -0.48
C ALA A 267 -7.89 23.65 -0.34
N THR A 268 -7.50 22.96 0.75
CA THR A 268 -6.11 22.55 0.99
C THR A 268 -5.64 21.57 -0.08
N VAL A 269 -6.44 20.54 -0.36
CA VAL A 269 -6.16 19.55 -1.40
C VAL A 269 -6.06 20.20 -2.77
N ALA A 270 -6.96 21.14 -3.10
CA ALA A 270 -6.93 21.87 -4.37
C ALA A 270 -5.65 22.70 -4.53
N ALA A 271 -5.23 23.42 -3.48
CA ALA A 271 -3.99 24.19 -3.47
C ALA A 271 -2.75 23.30 -3.69
N VAL A 272 -2.71 22.12 -3.07
CA VAL A 272 -1.62 21.15 -3.26
C VAL A 272 -1.60 20.63 -4.70
N VAL A 273 -2.75 20.22 -5.25
CA VAL A 273 -2.86 19.77 -6.65
C VAL A 273 -2.39 20.85 -7.63
N GLN A 274 -2.79 22.09 -7.39
CA GLN A 274 -2.36 23.24 -8.20
C GLN A 274 -0.85 23.48 -8.09
N SER A 275 -0.29 23.47 -6.87
CA SER A 275 1.16 23.65 -6.64
C SER A 275 2.01 22.55 -7.28
N LEU A 276 1.47 21.35 -7.41
CA LEU A 276 2.09 20.23 -8.13
C LEU A 276 1.94 20.34 -9.66
N GLY A 277 1.13 21.27 -10.18
CA GLY A 277 0.84 21.42 -11.61
C GLY A 277 0.05 20.25 -12.19
N LEU A 278 -0.80 19.59 -11.38
CA LEU A 278 -1.48 18.36 -11.75
C LEU A 278 -2.98 18.55 -12.00
N LYS A 279 -3.55 17.58 -12.72
CA LYS A 279 -5.00 17.35 -12.72
C LYS A 279 -5.31 16.26 -11.68
N PRO A 280 -6.35 16.43 -10.87
CA PRO A 280 -6.71 15.44 -9.85
C PRO A 280 -7.19 14.15 -10.50
N ALA A 281 -6.65 13.01 -10.07
CA ALA A 281 -7.21 11.69 -10.34
C ALA A 281 -8.20 11.34 -9.22
N ARG A 282 -9.38 10.80 -9.57
CA ARG A 282 -10.42 10.47 -8.57
C ARG A 282 -10.55 8.97 -8.31
N ARG A 283 -10.12 8.13 -9.23
CA ARG A 283 -10.27 6.68 -9.13
C ARG A 283 -9.11 6.00 -9.84
N LEU A 284 -8.24 5.39 -9.06
CA LEU A 284 -7.31 4.37 -9.52
C LEU A 284 -7.52 3.13 -8.63
N PRO A 285 -7.34 1.91 -9.14
CA PRO A 285 -7.46 0.68 -8.36
C PRO A 285 -6.21 0.46 -7.48
N ILE A 286 -5.86 1.48 -6.69
CA ILE A 286 -4.73 1.48 -5.77
C ILE A 286 -5.30 1.56 -4.35
N VAL A 287 -4.77 0.73 -3.47
CA VAL A 287 -5.17 0.62 -2.07
C VAL A 287 -4.01 1.18 -1.25
N GLU A 288 -4.26 2.27 -0.52
CA GLU A 288 -3.27 3.01 0.25
C GLU A 288 -3.94 3.72 1.45
N ASP A 289 -3.14 4.23 2.40
CA ASP A 289 -3.64 4.75 3.69
C ASP A 289 -4.64 5.92 3.55
N GLY A 290 -4.47 6.80 2.55
CA GLY A 290 -5.41 7.90 2.32
C GLY A 290 -6.83 7.43 2.07
N LEU A 291 -7.01 6.28 1.39
CA LEU A 291 -8.33 5.67 1.17
C LEU A 291 -8.99 5.28 2.50
N ALA A 292 -8.21 4.76 3.46
CA ALA A 292 -8.72 4.39 4.78
C ALA A 292 -8.97 5.60 5.69
N LEU A 293 -8.17 6.66 5.57
CA LEU A 293 -8.24 7.86 6.39
C LEU A 293 -9.33 8.85 5.92
N ALA A 294 -9.64 8.86 4.62
CA ALA A 294 -10.59 9.80 4.02
C ALA A 294 -11.96 9.89 4.71
N PRO A 295 -12.58 8.79 5.19
CA PRO A 295 -13.90 8.88 5.85
C PRO A 295 -13.90 9.76 7.10
N ALA A 296 -12.79 9.84 7.84
CA ALA A 296 -12.67 10.61 9.09
C ALA A 296 -12.12 12.03 8.87
N ALA A 297 -11.44 12.31 7.76
CA ALA A 297 -10.85 13.60 7.45
C ALA A 297 -11.85 14.54 6.77
N ARG A 298 -11.64 15.87 6.90
CA ARG A 298 -12.39 16.88 6.13
C ARG A 298 -12.00 16.85 4.66
N GLU A 299 -10.72 16.73 4.37
CA GLU A 299 -10.12 16.67 3.04
C GLU A 299 -9.08 15.56 3.02
N CYS A 300 -8.92 14.85 1.92
CA CYS A 300 -7.92 13.78 1.84
C CYS A 300 -7.42 13.56 0.42
N MET A 301 -6.10 13.40 0.29
CA MET A 301 -5.46 13.00 -0.96
C MET A 301 -4.25 12.12 -0.69
N THR A 302 -3.89 11.33 -1.70
CA THR A 302 -2.62 10.62 -1.76
C THR A 302 -1.79 11.10 -2.93
N ILE A 303 -0.50 11.31 -2.70
CA ILE A 303 0.49 11.68 -3.69
C ILE A 303 1.42 10.49 -3.90
N MET A 304 1.52 10.07 -5.15
CA MET A 304 2.42 9.00 -5.60
C MET A 304 3.26 9.51 -6.76
N ARG A 305 4.44 8.93 -6.97
CA ARG A 305 5.26 9.24 -8.14
C ARG A 305 5.94 7.99 -8.65
N GLY A 306 5.78 7.69 -9.93
CA GLY A 306 6.39 6.52 -10.52
C GLY A 306 5.96 6.25 -11.95
N ASP A 307 6.40 5.12 -12.46
CA ASP A 307 6.03 4.56 -13.75
C ASP A 307 5.90 3.02 -13.64
N TRP A 308 5.77 2.32 -14.77
CA TRP A 308 5.68 0.86 -14.78
C TRP A 308 6.94 0.18 -14.22
N ARG A 309 8.13 0.82 -14.35
CA ARG A 309 9.39 0.29 -13.80
C ARG A 309 9.40 0.37 -12.28
N THR A 310 8.79 1.40 -11.71
CA THR A 310 8.51 1.50 -10.28
C THR A 310 7.77 0.25 -9.79
N ALA A 311 6.69 -0.13 -10.47
CA ALA A 311 5.90 -1.32 -10.12
C ALA A 311 6.68 -2.66 -10.27
N THR A 312 7.77 -2.71 -11.06
CA THR A 312 8.61 -3.92 -11.15
C THR A 312 9.60 -4.06 -9.99
N VAL A 313 9.77 -3.02 -9.18
CA VAL A 313 10.75 -2.96 -8.08
C VAL A 313 10.10 -3.02 -6.71
N VAL A 314 8.99 -2.30 -6.54
CA VAL A 314 8.21 -2.30 -5.30
C VAL A 314 7.93 -3.72 -4.81
N HIS A 315 8.10 -3.94 -3.50
CA HIS A 315 7.99 -5.22 -2.81
C HIS A 315 9.06 -6.26 -3.19
N THR A 316 10.17 -5.85 -3.78
CA THR A 316 11.27 -6.79 -4.11
C THR A 316 12.57 -6.39 -3.40
N PRO A 317 13.56 -7.30 -3.29
CA PRO A 317 14.88 -6.95 -2.76
C PRO A 317 15.62 -5.87 -3.55
N ARG A 318 15.12 -5.49 -4.74
CA ARG A 318 15.68 -4.41 -5.58
C ARG A 318 15.20 -3.01 -5.16
N ASP A 319 14.27 -2.90 -4.23
CA ASP A 319 13.80 -1.63 -3.68
C ASP A 319 14.82 -1.07 -2.67
N THR A 320 15.95 -0.59 -3.18
CA THR A 320 17.11 -0.15 -2.40
C THR A 320 17.33 1.37 -2.54
N VAL A 321 18.08 1.94 -1.60
CA VAL A 321 18.47 3.37 -1.60
C VAL A 321 19.26 3.77 -2.85
N ALA A 322 20.05 2.87 -3.43
CA ALA A 322 20.83 3.14 -4.65
C ALA A 322 19.97 3.56 -5.85
N ARG A 323 18.67 3.33 -5.79
CA ARG A 323 17.68 3.73 -6.78
C ARG A 323 17.28 5.19 -6.72
N LEU A 324 17.40 5.82 -5.55
CA LEU A 324 16.81 7.12 -5.25
C LEU A 324 17.87 8.16 -4.96
N THR A 325 17.80 9.27 -5.64
CA THR A 325 18.53 10.50 -5.34
C THR A 325 17.73 11.44 -4.44
N LEU A 326 16.45 11.11 -4.20
CA LEU A 326 15.44 11.92 -3.52
C LEU A 326 15.05 13.22 -4.26
N ALA A 327 15.40 13.36 -5.53
CA ALA A 327 14.99 14.51 -6.33
C ALA A 327 13.45 14.60 -6.46
N GLY A 328 12.79 13.45 -6.67
CA GLY A 328 11.34 13.35 -6.69
C GLY A 328 10.71 13.74 -5.36
N SER A 329 11.22 13.19 -4.25
CA SER A 329 10.80 13.51 -2.88
C SER A 329 10.95 15.01 -2.57
N GLY A 330 12.11 15.60 -2.90
CA GLY A 330 12.36 17.02 -2.69
C GLY A 330 11.42 17.92 -3.50
N ALA A 331 11.17 17.58 -4.77
CA ALA A 331 10.26 18.35 -5.62
C ALA A 331 8.81 18.30 -5.10
N VAL A 332 8.32 17.12 -4.71
CA VAL A 332 6.98 16.96 -4.12
C VAL A 332 6.89 17.70 -2.79
N ALA A 333 7.87 17.53 -1.89
CA ALA A 333 7.89 18.19 -0.59
C ALA A 333 7.85 19.72 -0.73
N ALA A 334 8.67 20.29 -1.62
CA ALA A 334 8.69 21.74 -1.86
C ALA A 334 7.36 22.27 -2.41
N ALA A 335 6.70 21.52 -3.31
CA ALA A 335 5.40 21.90 -3.84
C ALA A 335 4.30 21.87 -2.77
N VAL A 336 4.26 20.81 -1.95
CA VAL A 336 3.30 20.68 -0.85
C VAL A 336 3.53 21.76 0.20
N ALA A 337 4.78 22.00 0.61
CA ALA A 337 5.11 23.05 1.59
C ALA A 337 4.68 24.43 1.12
N ARG A 338 4.92 24.80 -0.16
CA ARG A 338 4.45 26.08 -0.74
C ARG A 338 2.93 26.22 -0.67
N ALA A 339 2.20 25.15 -1.03
CA ALA A 339 0.74 25.18 -0.96
C ALA A 339 0.24 25.39 0.47
N LEU A 340 0.82 24.68 1.44
CA LEU A 340 0.44 24.78 2.83
C LEU A 340 0.80 26.13 3.45
N ALA A 341 1.97 26.69 3.14
CA ALA A 341 2.36 28.02 3.59
C ALA A 341 1.42 29.12 3.07
N GLY A 342 0.83 28.94 1.88
CA GLY A 342 -0.13 29.87 1.31
C GLY A 342 -1.58 29.70 1.79
N THR A 343 -1.91 28.57 2.42
CA THR A 343 -3.30 28.24 2.84
C THR A 343 -3.51 28.19 4.33
N LEU A 344 -2.46 27.95 5.11
CA LEU A 344 -2.55 27.83 6.56
C LEU A 344 -2.21 29.17 7.25
N PRO A 345 -2.94 29.53 8.31
CA PRO A 345 -2.58 30.72 9.09
C PRO A 345 -1.25 30.47 9.81
N VAL A 346 -0.27 31.30 9.54
CA VAL A 346 0.92 31.46 10.39
C VAL A 346 0.53 32.41 11.51
N ARG A 347 0.63 31.98 12.76
CA ARG A 347 0.34 32.80 13.96
C ARG A 347 1.60 33.51 14.45
#